data_8ff8120b5ea1e8f383ec8c6ca92bacda
#
_entry.id   8ff8120b5ea1e8f383ec8c6ca92bacda
#
_cell.length_a   1.000
_cell.length_b   1.000
_cell.length_c   1.000
_cell.angle_alpha   90.00
_cell.angle_beta   90.00
_cell.angle_gamma   90.00
#
_symmetry.space_group_name_H-M   'P 1'
#
loop_
_entity.id
_entity.type
_entity.pdbx_description
1 polymer ?
#
loop_
_entity_poly.entity_id
_entity_poly.type
_entity_poly.pdbx_seq_one_letter_code
_entity_poly.pdbx_strand_id
1 'polypeptide(L)'
;MIHFPILRWGQPYKSLEQENVVHFNTGEPVAEVSQANPGLVSRDMRKASRARDVLRDVPTTELLSMVKKAAELFSTAELPLGEGSQSPEEFVRQQSATTGLPEHMCRMNMEKLRYVLEHIDDILVSLTRRLDPNILSRGYGEEHGVMRSYQATTPVLGMVLPSNSPGVHSLWLPIIPLQIGLVLKPGPQEPWTPWRMTQAFCEAGIPREAVSLYPGLGEVGAAVLNNCNRSLIFGGTATVDQYAGNPSVQVHGPGFSKILIGDDEVDNWERYLDIMVDSVLINSGRSCINCCLLYTSPSPRDRG
;
A
#
# COMPACT_ATOMS: atom_id res chain seq x y z
N MET A 1 -13.76 9.69 20.72
CA MET A 1 -12.42 9.30 20.21
C MET A 1 -12.65 8.49 18.95
N ILE A 2 -11.87 8.71 17.89
CA ILE A 2 -11.96 7.95 16.64
C ILE A 2 -11.57 6.50 16.93
N HIS A 3 -12.31 5.53 16.36
CA HIS A 3 -12.03 4.12 16.55
C HIS A 3 -11.91 3.40 15.20
N PHE A 4 -10.81 2.66 15.01
CA PHE A 4 -10.61 1.76 13.89
C PHE A 4 -10.93 0.33 14.30
N PRO A 5 -12.00 -0.27 13.80
CA PRO A 5 -12.24 -1.70 14.01
C PRO A 5 -11.34 -2.55 13.11
N ILE A 6 -11.17 -3.81 13.44
CA ILE A 6 -10.71 -4.83 12.50
C ILE A 6 -11.76 -4.96 11.40
N LEU A 7 -11.35 -5.07 10.13
CA LEU A 7 -12.25 -5.45 9.04
C LEU A 7 -12.02 -6.92 8.67
N ARG A 8 -13.02 -7.74 8.93
CA ARG A 8 -12.99 -9.17 8.61
C ARG A 8 -13.86 -9.43 7.39
N TRP A 9 -13.24 -9.56 6.24
CA TRP A 9 -13.96 -9.65 4.96
C TRP A 9 -14.98 -8.49 4.83
N GLY A 10 -14.51 -7.28 5.06
CA GLY A 10 -15.31 -6.06 5.01
C GLY A 10 -16.25 -5.82 6.19
N GLN A 11 -16.38 -6.77 7.12
CA GLN A 11 -17.25 -6.61 8.30
C GLN A 11 -16.46 -6.05 9.48
N PRO A 12 -16.92 -4.94 10.10
CA PRO A 12 -16.24 -4.37 11.25
C PRO A 12 -16.36 -5.28 12.48
N TYR A 13 -15.26 -5.42 13.20
CA TYR A 13 -15.18 -6.17 14.44
C TYR A 13 -14.36 -5.39 15.46
N LYS A 14 -14.99 -5.03 16.58
CA LYS A 14 -14.33 -4.39 17.71
C LYS A 14 -13.77 -5.47 18.64
N SER A 15 -12.45 -5.49 18.81
CA SER A 15 -11.80 -6.42 19.74
C SER A 15 -11.79 -5.84 21.16
N LEU A 16 -11.55 -6.72 22.15
CA LEU A 16 -11.33 -6.30 23.53
C LEU A 16 -9.98 -5.63 23.72
N GLU A 17 -8.98 -6.08 22.97
CA GLU A 17 -7.65 -5.47 22.95
C GLU A 17 -7.65 -4.30 22.01
N GLN A 18 -7.22 -3.15 22.48
CA GLN A 18 -7.17 -1.88 21.75
C GLN A 18 -5.89 -1.15 22.08
N GLU A 19 -5.35 -0.44 21.11
CA GLU A 19 -4.15 0.37 21.25
C GLU A 19 -4.41 1.80 20.77
N ASN A 20 -3.78 2.76 21.42
CA ASN A 20 -3.86 4.15 21.02
C ASN A 20 -2.87 4.46 19.91
N VAL A 21 -3.36 5.13 18.86
CA VAL A 21 -2.51 5.84 17.92
C VAL A 21 -2.31 7.24 18.48
N VAL A 22 -1.06 7.55 18.82
CA VAL A 22 -0.74 8.80 19.54
C VAL A 22 -0.15 9.86 18.62
N HIS A 23 -0.30 11.11 19.00
CA HIS A 23 0.33 12.23 18.34
C HIS A 23 1.85 12.14 18.51
N PHE A 24 2.60 12.22 17.39
CA PHE A 24 4.03 11.94 17.34
C PHE A 24 4.89 12.80 18.26
N ASN A 25 4.43 14.02 18.59
CA ASN A 25 5.18 14.98 19.42
C ASN A 25 4.66 15.07 20.86
N THR A 26 3.32 15.03 21.06
CA THR A 26 2.75 15.22 22.40
C THR A 26 2.50 13.90 23.14
N GLY A 27 2.40 12.78 22.43
CA GLY A 27 2.01 11.49 22.99
C GLY A 27 0.52 11.36 23.32
N GLU A 28 -0.29 12.39 23.05
CA GLU A 28 -1.72 12.37 23.31
C GLU A 28 -2.44 11.42 22.34
N PRO A 29 -3.46 10.68 22.79
CA PRO A 29 -4.24 9.80 21.94
C PRO A 29 -5.00 10.58 20.86
N VAL A 30 -4.82 10.20 19.59
CA VAL A 30 -5.54 10.73 18.41
C VAL A 30 -6.68 9.78 18.02
N ALA A 31 -6.42 8.48 18.06
CA ALA A 31 -7.39 7.44 17.73
C ALA A 31 -7.12 6.17 18.54
N GLU A 32 -8.09 5.29 18.56
CA GLU A 32 -8.02 3.95 19.15
C GLU A 32 -8.17 2.90 18.05
N VAL A 33 -7.39 1.83 18.11
CA VAL A 33 -7.35 0.78 17.07
C VAL A 33 -7.53 -0.58 17.71
N SER A 34 -8.57 -1.31 17.30
CA SER A 34 -8.77 -2.70 17.69
C SER A 34 -7.61 -3.57 17.24
N GLN A 35 -7.05 -4.37 18.16
CA GLN A 35 -5.95 -5.26 17.85
C GLN A 35 -6.44 -6.65 17.46
N ALA A 36 -5.96 -7.16 16.34
CA ALA A 36 -6.12 -8.56 15.96
C ALA A 36 -5.12 -9.45 16.73
N ASN A 37 -5.32 -10.75 16.64
CA ASN A 37 -4.35 -11.74 17.10
C ASN A 37 -4.10 -12.82 16.02
N PRO A 38 -3.01 -13.59 16.10
CA PRO A 38 -2.66 -14.61 15.12
C PRO A 38 -3.74 -15.65 14.88
N GLY A 39 -4.45 -16.05 15.93
CA GLY A 39 -5.54 -17.03 15.85
C GLY A 39 -6.74 -16.52 15.03
N LEU A 40 -7.08 -15.24 15.16
CA LEU A 40 -8.13 -14.60 14.39
C LEU A 40 -7.76 -14.59 12.89
N VAL A 41 -6.54 -14.15 12.55
CA VAL A 41 -6.04 -14.13 11.17
C VAL A 41 -6.06 -15.54 10.58
N SER A 42 -5.46 -16.52 11.26
CA SER A 42 -5.39 -17.90 10.77
C SER A 42 -6.77 -18.53 10.56
N ARG A 43 -7.74 -18.23 11.43
CA ARG A 43 -9.12 -18.69 11.27
C ARG A 43 -9.80 -18.08 10.05
N ASP A 44 -9.63 -16.77 9.84
CA ASP A 44 -10.27 -16.05 8.76
C ASP A 44 -9.66 -16.43 7.40
N MET A 45 -8.34 -16.66 7.34
CA MET A 45 -7.65 -17.06 6.11
C MET A 45 -8.12 -18.43 5.55
N ARG A 46 -8.75 -19.28 6.36
CA ARG A 46 -9.41 -20.50 5.85
C ARG A 46 -10.53 -20.20 4.84
N LYS A 47 -11.03 -18.99 4.80
CA LYS A 47 -12.08 -18.51 3.90
C LYS A 47 -11.55 -17.48 2.88
N ALA A 48 -10.25 -17.43 2.66
CA ALA A 48 -9.61 -16.41 1.81
C ALA A 48 -10.09 -16.44 0.35
N SER A 49 -10.51 -17.61 -0.16
CA SER A 49 -11.08 -17.74 -1.52
C SER A 49 -12.29 -16.84 -1.74
N ARG A 50 -13.10 -16.61 -0.69
CA ARG A 50 -14.29 -15.77 -0.76
C ARG A 50 -14.01 -14.36 -1.31
N ALA A 51 -12.87 -13.74 -0.91
CA ALA A 51 -12.51 -12.42 -1.38
C ALA A 51 -12.26 -12.39 -2.91
N ARG A 52 -11.66 -13.45 -3.44
CA ARG A 52 -11.47 -13.60 -4.88
C ARG A 52 -12.76 -13.96 -5.60
N ASP A 53 -13.59 -14.81 -5.02
CA ASP A 53 -14.83 -15.27 -5.64
C ASP A 53 -15.75 -14.08 -5.92
N VAL A 54 -15.96 -13.17 -4.95
CA VAL A 54 -16.79 -11.97 -5.15
C VAL A 54 -16.20 -10.98 -6.17
N LEU A 55 -14.87 -10.91 -6.31
CA LEU A 55 -14.23 -10.07 -7.33
C LEU A 55 -14.35 -10.67 -8.73
N ARG A 56 -14.37 -12.01 -8.85
CA ARG A 56 -14.54 -12.70 -10.13
C ARG A 56 -15.95 -12.56 -10.70
N ASP A 57 -16.94 -12.30 -9.86
CA ASP A 57 -18.31 -12.03 -10.29
C ASP A 57 -18.45 -10.66 -10.97
N VAL A 58 -17.43 -9.79 -10.82
CA VAL A 58 -17.38 -8.46 -11.43
C VAL A 58 -16.39 -8.47 -12.61
N PRO A 59 -16.78 -8.06 -13.81
CA PRO A 59 -15.87 -7.95 -14.95
C PRO A 59 -14.68 -7.03 -14.66
N THR A 60 -13.50 -7.37 -15.14
CA THR A 60 -12.27 -6.58 -14.93
C THR A 60 -12.41 -5.13 -15.38
N THR A 61 -13.11 -4.89 -16.47
CA THR A 61 -13.39 -3.53 -16.98
C THR A 61 -14.26 -2.71 -16.03
N GLU A 62 -15.19 -3.35 -15.33
CA GLU A 62 -16.02 -2.72 -14.31
C GLU A 62 -15.21 -2.44 -13.03
N LEU A 63 -14.38 -3.40 -12.59
CA LEU A 63 -13.44 -3.18 -11.48
C LEU A 63 -12.50 -2.00 -11.75
N LEU A 64 -11.99 -1.86 -12.98
CA LEU A 64 -11.18 -0.71 -13.38
C LEU A 64 -11.95 0.61 -13.24
N SER A 65 -13.21 0.64 -13.67
CA SER A 65 -14.07 1.82 -13.52
C SER A 65 -14.33 2.16 -12.05
N MET A 66 -14.59 1.15 -11.20
CA MET A 66 -14.76 1.34 -9.75
C MET A 66 -13.48 1.86 -9.10
N VAL A 67 -12.30 1.35 -9.48
CA VAL A 67 -11.01 1.83 -8.95
C VAL A 67 -10.75 3.28 -9.33
N LYS A 68 -11.06 3.70 -10.58
CA LYS A 68 -10.97 5.10 -10.99
C LYS A 68 -11.95 6.00 -10.21
N LYS A 69 -13.17 5.53 -9.97
CA LYS A 69 -14.13 6.25 -9.10
C LYS A 69 -13.61 6.36 -7.66
N ALA A 70 -12.95 5.32 -7.15
CA ALA A 70 -12.33 5.37 -5.82
C ALA A 70 -11.21 6.43 -5.73
N ALA A 71 -10.53 6.79 -6.81
CA ALA A 71 -9.55 7.87 -6.84
C ALA A 71 -10.17 9.22 -6.46
N GLU A 72 -11.31 9.54 -7.06
CA GLU A 72 -12.07 10.75 -6.74
C GLU A 72 -12.55 10.72 -5.30
N LEU A 73 -13.23 9.63 -4.88
CA LEU A 73 -13.74 9.48 -3.53
C LEU A 73 -12.64 9.57 -2.46
N PHE A 74 -11.51 8.94 -2.69
CA PHE A 74 -10.37 8.99 -1.75
C PHE A 74 -9.86 10.41 -1.53
N SER A 75 -9.83 11.23 -2.58
CA SER A 75 -9.23 12.58 -2.53
C SER A 75 -10.22 13.70 -2.20
N THR A 76 -11.54 13.49 -2.41
CA THR A 76 -12.52 14.58 -2.31
C THR A 76 -13.70 14.30 -1.38
N ALA A 77 -14.03 13.01 -1.13
CA ALA A 77 -15.24 12.67 -0.42
C ALA A 77 -15.05 12.63 1.10
N GLU A 78 -16.15 12.89 1.80
CA GLU A 78 -16.31 12.48 3.18
C GLU A 78 -16.53 10.98 3.25
N LEU A 79 -15.66 10.25 3.95
CA LEU A 79 -15.68 8.79 4.03
C LEU A 79 -15.90 8.32 5.47
N PRO A 80 -16.55 7.18 5.69
CA PRO A 80 -16.83 6.67 7.03
C PRO A 80 -15.55 6.44 7.86
N LEU A 81 -15.56 6.94 9.10
CA LEU A 81 -14.51 6.69 10.09
C LEU A 81 -15.10 6.65 11.49
N GLY A 82 -15.02 5.50 12.17
CA GLY A 82 -15.65 5.29 13.46
C GLY A 82 -17.18 5.43 13.37
N GLU A 83 -17.76 6.26 14.24
CA GLU A 83 -19.20 6.60 14.24
C GLU A 83 -19.53 7.83 13.38
N GLY A 84 -18.55 8.41 12.72
CA GLY A 84 -18.67 9.62 11.91
C GLY A 84 -18.09 9.46 10.50
N SER A 85 -17.62 10.58 9.95
CA SER A 85 -16.94 10.65 8.67
C SER A 85 -15.59 11.36 8.80
N GLN A 86 -14.79 11.27 7.77
CA GLN A 86 -13.47 11.90 7.63
C GLN A 86 -13.41 12.64 6.30
N SER A 87 -13.24 13.96 6.35
CA SER A 87 -12.92 14.75 5.17
C SER A 87 -11.46 14.52 4.72
N PRO A 88 -11.10 14.91 3.48
CA PRO A 88 -9.71 14.87 3.03
C PRO A 88 -8.75 15.70 3.90
N GLU A 89 -9.20 16.85 4.39
CA GLU A 89 -8.41 17.74 5.25
C GLU A 89 -8.18 17.11 6.64
N GLU A 90 -9.18 16.45 7.20
CA GLU A 90 -9.04 15.72 8.46
C GLU A 90 -8.11 14.52 8.30
N PHE A 91 -8.21 13.78 7.21
CA PHE A 91 -7.27 12.70 6.89
C PHE A 91 -5.82 13.20 6.89
N VAL A 92 -5.54 14.30 6.19
CA VAL A 92 -4.19 14.89 6.12
C VAL A 92 -3.69 15.30 7.50
N ARG A 93 -4.52 15.99 8.30
CA ARG A 93 -4.15 16.41 9.66
C ARG A 93 -3.89 15.23 10.58
N GLN A 94 -4.75 14.23 10.56
CA GLN A 94 -4.67 13.04 11.42
C GLN A 94 -3.44 12.19 11.05
N GLN A 95 -3.19 11.98 9.75
CA GLN A 95 -2.01 11.29 9.27
C GLN A 95 -0.73 12.03 9.68
N SER A 96 -0.69 13.36 9.50
CA SER A 96 0.43 14.19 9.94
C SER A 96 0.64 14.09 11.45
N ALA A 97 -0.43 14.19 12.23
CA ALA A 97 -0.38 14.16 13.69
C ALA A 97 0.23 12.87 14.24
N THR A 98 0.00 11.74 13.62
CA THR A 98 0.48 10.44 14.14
C THR A 98 1.79 9.98 13.52
N THR A 99 2.05 10.33 12.27
CA THR A 99 3.29 9.93 11.58
C THR A 99 4.41 10.96 11.72
N GLY A 100 4.11 12.21 12.06
CA GLY A 100 5.07 13.33 12.04
C GLY A 100 5.48 13.74 10.63
N LEU A 101 4.76 13.30 9.60
CA LEU A 101 4.98 13.76 8.23
C LEU A 101 4.30 15.12 8.05
N PRO A 102 4.96 16.15 7.49
CA PRO A 102 4.32 17.44 7.23
C PRO A 102 3.05 17.32 6.39
N GLU A 103 2.02 18.11 6.68
CA GLU A 103 0.72 18.04 6.00
C GLU A 103 0.84 18.18 4.47
N HIS A 104 1.73 19.05 3.97
CA HIS A 104 1.93 19.18 2.53
C HIS A 104 2.46 17.88 1.89
N MET A 105 3.28 17.10 2.61
CA MET A 105 3.77 15.80 2.15
C MET A 105 2.68 14.73 2.26
N CYS A 106 1.79 14.81 3.27
CA CYS A 106 0.60 13.96 3.33
C CYS A 106 -0.32 14.21 2.12
N ARG A 107 -0.57 15.49 1.76
CA ARG A 107 -1.33 15.88 0.56
C ARG A 107 -0.67 15.35 -0.73
N MET A 108 0.63 15.52 -0.86
CA MET A 108 1.39 15.02 -2.02
C MET A 108 1.27 13.50 -2.17
N ASN A 109 1.33 12.74 -1.06
CA ASN A 109 1.12 11.30 -1.10
C ASN A 109 -0.34 10.94 -1.44
N MET A 110 -1.33 11.70 -0.95
CA MET A 110 -2.73 11.52 -1.32
C MET A 110 -2.94 11.72 -2.83
N GLU A 111 -2.38 12.78 -3.40
CA GLU A 111 -2.44 13.04 -4.85
C GLU A 111 -1.70 11.97 -5.66
N LYS A 112 -0.57 11.47 -5.17
CA LYS A 112 0.13 10.33 -5.79
C LYS A 112 -0.74 9.09 -5.84
N LEU A 113 -1.43 8.75 -4.76
CA LEU A 113 -2.33 7.58 -4.72
C LEU A 113 -3.54 7.78 -5.63
N ARG A 114 -4.12 8.98 -5.66
CA ARG A 114 -5.16 9.36 -6.60
C ARG A 114 -4.69 9.16 -8.04
N TYR A 115 -3.54 9.70 -8.41
CA TYR A 115 -2.95 9.56 -9.74
C TYR A 115 -2.80 8.08 -10.15
N VAL A 116 -2.31 7.23 -9.24
CA VAL A 116 -2.15 5.80 -9.51
C VAL A 116 -3.50 5.13 -9.78
N LEU A 117 -4.55 5.47 -9.03
CA LEU A 117 -5.89 4.92 -9.25
C LEU A 117 -6.52 5.42 -10.55
N GLU A 118 -6.31 6.68 -10.93
CA GLU A 118 -6.81 7.26 -12.18
C GLU A 118 -6.17 6.62 -13.42
N HIS A 119 -4.90 6.21 -13.30
CA HIS A 119 -4.11 5.60 -14.38
C HIS A 119 -3.94 4.09 -14.21
N ILE A 120 -4.85 3.44 -13.48
CA ILE A 120 -4.70 2.03 -13.11
C ILE A 120 -4.68 1.08 -14.31
N ASP A 121 -5.39 1.41 -15.38
CA ASP A 121 -5.38 0.67 -16.64
C ASP A 121 -4.01 0.72 -17.33
N ASP A 122 -3.40 1.90 -17.46
CA ASP A 122 -2.06 2.06 -18.03
C ASP A 122 -1.00 1.29 -17.21
N ILE A 123 -1.14 1.34 -15.88
CA ILE A 123 -0.27 0.59 -14.97
C ILE A 123 -0.44 -0.92 -15.18
N LEU A 124 -1.66 -1.42 -15.29
CA LEU A 124 -1.91 -2.84 -15.52
C LEU A 124 -1.45 -3.28 -16.90
N VAL A 125 -1.69 -2.49 -17.94
CA VAL A 125 -1.17 -2.75 -19.29
C VAL A 125 0.35 -2.87 -19.28
N SER A 126 1.03 -2.00 -18.53
CA SER A 126 2.49 -2.04 -18.38
C SER A 126 2.97 -3.27 -17.59
N LEU A 127 2.34 -3.58 -16.46
CA LEU A 127 2.67 -4.73 -15.61
C LEU A 127 2.41 -6.06 -16.32
N THR A 128 1.38 -6.14 -17.13
CA THR A 128 0.96 -7.35 -17.84
C THR A 128 1.56 -7.46 -19.25
N ARG A 129 2.46 -6.54 -19.62
CA ARG A 129 3.07 -6.49 -20.96
C ARG A 129 2.03 -6.39 -22.09
N ARG A 130 1.02 -5.53 -21.89
CA ARG A 130 -0.11 -5.27 -22.81
C ARG A 130 -1.04 -6.47 -22.99
N LEU A 131 -1.14 -7.33 -22.01
CA LEU A 131 -2.14 -8.37 -22.01
C LEU A 131 -3.54 -7.77 -21.98
N ASP A 132 -4.49 -8.34 -22.74
CA ASP A 132 -5.91 -7.95 -22.63
C ASP A 132 -6.43 -8.29 -21.21
N PRO A 133 -6.83 -7.28 -20.39
CA PRO A 133 -7.30 -7.54 -19.04
C PRO A 133 -8.54 -8.43 -18.97
N ASN A 134 -9.33 -8.55 -20.06
CA ASN A 134 -10.46 -9.45 -20.13
C ASN A 134 -10.06 -10.94 -20.01
N ILE A 135 -8.80 -11.26 -20.27
CA ILE A 135 -8.30 -12.64 -20.07
C ILE A 135 -8.42 -13.09 -18.61
N LEU A 136 -8.35 -12.13 -17.66
CA LEU A 136 -8.49 -12.41 -16.22
C LEU A 136 -9.91 -12.88 -15.89
N SER A 137 -10.93 -12.27 -16.51
CA SER A 137 -12.34 -12.65 -16.33
C SER A 137 -12.69 -13.92 -17.11
N ARG A 138 -12.13 -14.10 -18.29
CA ARG A 138 -12.39 -15.28 -19.13
C ARG A 138 -11.57 -16.50 -18.71
N GLY A 139 -10.41 -16.29 -18.09
CA GLY A 139 -9.44 -17.32 -17.74
C GLY A 139 -8.55 -17.80 -18.90
N TYR A 140 -8.83 -17.37 -20.13
CA TYR A 140 -8.02 -17.67 -21.32
C TYR A 140 -8.05 -16.54 -22.33
N GLY A 141 -7.05 -16.51 -23.19
CA GLY A 141 -6.92 -15.58 -24.31
C GLY A 141 -5.92 -16.08 -25.34
N GLU A 142 -5.85 -15.38 -26.48
CA GLU A 142 -4.88 -15.69 -27.52
C GLU A 142 -3.89 -14.54 -27.64
N GLU A 143 -2.61 -14.87 -27.75
CA GLU A 143 -1.53 -13.94 -27.99
C GLU A 143 -0.57 -14.51 -29.03
N HIS A 144 -0.43 -13.80 -30.16
CA HIS A 144 0.40 -14.24 -31.29
C HIS A 144 0.07 -15.65 -31.82
N GLY A 145 -1.23 -15.99 -31.90
CA GLY A 145 -1.68 -17.30 -32.35
C GLY A 145 -1.56 -18.42 -31.32
N VAL A 146 -1.15 -18.09 -30.09
CA VAL A 146 -0.99 -19.08 -29.00
C VAL A 146 -2.08 -18.87 -27.95
N MET A 147 -2.85 -19.91 -27.69
CA MET A 147 -3.81 -19.90 -26.58
C MET A 147 -3.08 -19.90 -25.24
N ARG A 148 -3.47 -18.99 -24.35
CA ARG A 148 -2.91 -18.85 -23.01
C ARG A 148 -4.02 -18.85 -21.96
N SER A 149 -3.75 -19.43 -20.81
CA SER A 149 -4.62 -19.32 -19.65
C SER A 149 -3.89 -18.60 -18.51
N TYR A 150 -4.64 -17.81 -17.74
CA TYR A 150 -4.13 -17.11 -16.57
C TYR A 150 -4.88 -17.59 -15.34
N GLN A 151 -4.12 -18.02 -14.33
CA GLN A 151 -4.65 -18.44 -13.07
C GLN A 151 -3.97 -17.68 -11.94
N ALA A 152 -4.75 -17.19 -11.00
CA ALA A 152 -4.20 -16.58 -9.80
C ALA A 152 -3.49 -17.64 -8.96
N THR A 153 -2.28 -17.34 -8.52
CA THR A 153 -1.50 -18.19 -7.61
C THR A 153 -1.93 -18.04 -6.16
N THR A 154 -2.76 -17.04 -5.87
CA THR A 154 -3.30 -16.75 -4.54
C THR A 154 -4.70 -16.14 -4.64
N PRO A 155 -5.62 -16.47 -3.71
CA PRO A 155 -6.90 -15.78 -3.64
C PRO A 155 -6.80 -14.38 -3.02
N VAL A 156 -5.80 -14.12 -2.19
CA VAL A 156 -5.54 -12.85 -1.51
C VAL A 156 -4.06 -12.53 -1.48
N LEU A 157 -3.73 -11.25 -1.52
CA LEU A 157 -2.39 -10.74 -1.24
C LEU A 157 -2.32 -10.24 0.19
N GLY A 158 -1.41 -10.80 0.99
CA GLY A 158 -1.11 -10.31 2.33
C GLY A 158 -0.13 -9.15 2.30
N MET A 159 -0.39 -8.08 3.09
CA MET A 159 0.46 -6.90 3.14
C MET A 159 0.76 -6.51 4.60
N VAL A 160 2.03 -6.48 4.97
CA VAL A 160 2.49 -5.88 6.22
C VAL A 160 3.04 -4.49 5.88
N LEU A 161 2.23 -3.48 6.18
CA LEU A 161 2.44 -2.09 5.74
C LEU A 161 3.29 -1.31 6.75
N PRO A 162 4.13 -0.38 6.28
CA PRO A 162 4.94 0.48 7.15
C PRO A 162 4.17 1.74 7.56
N SER A 163 4.75 2.50 8.51
CA SER A 163 4.22 3.81 8.93
C SER A 163 4.99 5.00 8.36
N ASN A 164 6.13 4.77 7.70
CA ASN A 164 7.08 5.83 7.37
C ASN A 164 6.79 6.57 6.06
N SER A 165 6.12 5.92 5.12
CA SER A 165 5.88 6.51 3.78
C SER A 165 4.53 6.05 3.22
N PRO A 166 3.51 6.92 3.18
CA PRO A 166 2.19 6.59 2.63
C PRO A 166 2.24 6.23 1.13
N GLY A 167 3.25 6.69 0.40
CA GLY A 167 3.41 6.40 -1.02
C GLY A 167 3.52 4.90 -1.36
N VAL A 168 3.87 4.04 -0.39
CA VAL A 168 3.96 2.58 -0.61
C VAL A 168 2.60 1.93 -0.84
N HIS A 169 1.52 2.58 -0.43
CA HIS A 169 0.17 2.07 -0.67
C HIS A 169 -0.15 1.92 -2.17
N SER A 170 0.56 2.65 -3.04
CA SER A 170 0.43 2.49 -4.50
C SER A 170 0.73 1.06 -5.00
N LEU A 171 1.48 0.26 -4.26
CA LEU A 171 1.89 -1.08 -4.68
C LEU A 171 0.78 -2.12 -4.62
N TRP A 172 -0.25 -1.92 -3.79
CA TRP A 172 -1.35 -2.87 -3.67
C TRP A 172 -2.64 -2.43 -4.38
N LEU A 173 -2.74 -1.18 -4.84
CA LEU A 173 -3.91 -0.69 -5.57
C LEU A 173 -4.22 -1.49 -6.86
N PRO A 174 -3.22 -1.96 -7.65
CA PRO A 174 -3.48 -2.75 -8.84
C PRO A 174 -4.05 -4.17 -8.59
N ILE A 175 -4.08 -4.61 -7.35
CA ILE A 175 -4.44 -6.00 -7.00
C ILE A 175 -5.94 -6.26 -7.17
N ILE A 176 -6.79 -5.29 -6.83
CA ILE A 176 -8.25 -5.42 -6.94
C ILE A 176 -8.70 -5.69 -8.39
N PRO A 177 -8.28 -4.91 -9.41
CA PRO A 177 -8.65 -5.21 -10.79
C PRO A 177 -8.04 -6.52 -11.32
N LEU A 178 -7.01 -7.06 -10.69
CA LEU A 178 -6.50 -8.42 -10.98
C LEU A 178 -7.38 -9.52 -10.36
N GLN A 179 -8.52 -9.16 -9.78
CA GLN A 179 -9.47 -10.08 -9.13
C GLN A 179 -8.85 -10.89 -7.98
N ILE A 180 -7.99 -10.23 -7.19
CA ILE A 180 -7.36 -10.80 -6.00
C ILE A 180 -7.72 -9.93 -4.80
N GLY A 181 -8.14 -10.56 -3.71
CA GLY A 181 -8.47 -9.86 -2.47
C GLY A 181 -7.24 -9.34 -1.73
N LEU A 182 -7.45 -8.47 -0.77
CA LEU A 182 -6.42 -7.83 0.04
C LEU A 182 -6.57 -8.17 1.52
N VAL A 183 -5.46 -8.49 2.15
CA VAL A 183 -5.34 -8.71 3.59
C VAL A 183 -4.26 -7.76 4.10
N LEU A 184 -4.67 -6.65 4.71
CA LEU A 184 -3.80 -5.57 5.08
C LEU A 184 -3.55 -5.56 6.60
N LYS A 185 -2.29 -5.51 7.00
CA LYS A 185 -1.86 -5.20 8.35
C LYS A 185 -1.24 -3.79 8.32
N PRO A 186 -1.94 -2.75 8.81
CA PRO A 186 -1.45 -1.37 8.77
C PRO A 186 -0.22 -1.17 9.66
N GLY A 187 0.58 -0.17 9.35
CA GLY A 187 1.59 0.35 10.26
C GLY A 187 0.93 0.95 11.51
N PRO A 188 1.53 0.83 12.71
CA PRO A 188 0.88 1.26 13.95
C PRO A 188 0.58 2.76 13.99
N GLN A 189 1.39 3.62 13.38
CA GLN A 189 1.16 5.07 13.34
C GLN A 189 0.37 5.52 12.10
N GLU A 190 0.15 4.60 11.12
CA GLU A 190 -0.47 4.93 9.83
C GLU A 190 -1.62 3.94 9.49
N PRO A 191 -2.71 3.87 10.27
CA PRO A 191 -3.91 3.14 9.90
C PRO A 191 -4.81 3.93 8.93
N TRP A 192 -4.53 5.22 8.73
CA TRP A 192 -5.39 6.18 8.03
C TRP A 192 -5.55 5.87 6.55
N THR A 193 -4.45 5.68 5.83
CA THR A 193 -4.48 5.44 4.38
C THR A 193 -5.16 4.11 4.03
N PRO A 194 -4.79 2.96 4.61
CA PRO A 194 -5.46 1.70 4.26
C PRO A 194 -6.93 1.69 4.66
N TRP A 195 -7.32 2.37 5.76
CA TRP A 195 -8.72 2.53 6.12
C TRP A 195 -9.49 3.37 5.10
N ARG A 196 -9.04 4.62 4.88
CA ARG A 196 -9.70 5.56 3.96
C ARG A 196 -9.80 4.98 2.54
N MET A 197 -8.75 4.33 2.06
CA MET A 197 -8.76 3.67 0.75
C MET A 197 -9.78 2.52 0.69
N THR A 198 -9.88 1.73 1.76
CA THR A 198 -10.89 0.66 1.84
C THR A 198 -12.31 1.23 1.80
N GLN A 199 -12.58 2.35 2.50
CA GLN A 199 -13.87 3.01 2.42
C GLN A 199 -14.14 3.56 1.03
N ALA A 200 -13.16 4.19 0.37
CA ALA A 200 -13.27 4.67 -1.00
C ALA A 200 -13.60 3.53 -1.98
N PHE A 201 -12.98 2.37 -1.83
CA PHE A 201 -13.29 1.19 -2.62
C PHE A 201 -14.72 0.71 -2.41
N CYS A 202 -15.18 0.63 -1.16
CA CYS A 202 -16.55 0.23 -0.85
C CYS A 202 -17.59 1.19 -1.45
N GLU A 203 -17.38 2.50 -1.30
CA GLU A 203 -18.27 3.53 -1.84
C GLU A 203 -18.23 3.60 -3.38
N ALA A 204 -17.12 3.19 -3.98
CA ALA A 204 -17.01 3.06 -5.43
C ALA A 204 -17.76 1.83 -5.98
N GLY A 205 -18.15 0.88 -5.13
CA GLY A 205 -18.89 -0.33 -5.49
C GLY A 205 -18.07 -1.62 -5.45
N ILE A 206 -16.78 -1.56 -5.07
CA ILE A 206 -15.97 -2.77 -4.91
C ILE A 206 -16.55 -3.61 -3.75
N PRO A 207 -16.75 -4.92 -3.94
CA PRO A 207 -17.28 -5.79 -2.90
C PRO A 207 -16.50 -5.69 -1.60
N ARG A 208 -17.18 -5.46 -0.48
CA ARG A 208 -16.53 -5.26 0.82
C ARG A 208 -15.69 -6.45 1.26
N GLU A 209 -16.10 -7.65 0.89
CA GLU A 209 -15.39 -8.89 1.16
C GLU A 209 -14.00 -8.97 0.51
N ALA A 210 -13.72 -8.13 -0.48
CA ALA A 210 -12.44 -8.07 -1.16
C ALA A 210 -11.29 -7.60 -0.26
N VAL A 211 -11.58 -6.85 0.82
CA VAL A 211 -10.56 -6.26 1.68
C VAL A 211 -10.78 -6.63 3.14
N SER A 212 -9.71 -7.10 3.77
CA SER A 212 -9.63 -7.30 5.22
C SER A 212 -8.51 -6.45 5.80
N LEU A 213 -8.73 -5.90 7.00
CA LEU A 213 -7.78 -5.05 7.72
C LEU A 213 -7.56 -5.61 9.13
N TYR A 214 -6.34 -6.03 9.43
CA TYR A 214 -5.95 -6.62 10.71
C TYR A 214 -4.85 -5.78 11.39
N PRO A 215 -5.22 -4.70 12.10
CA PRO A 215 -4.26 -3.99 12.93
C PRO A 215 -3.74 -4.90 14.03
N GLY A 216 -2.48 -4.73 14.41
CA GLY A 216 -1.87 -5.55 15.45
C GLY A 216 -0.35 -5.42 15.47
N LEU A 217 0.28 -6.08 16.42
CA LEU A 217 1.72 -6.12 16.61
C LEU A 217 2.43 -7.01 15.58
N GLY A 218 3.72 -7.24 15.77
CA GLY A 218 4.55 -8.03 14.86
C GLY A 218 4.05 -9.45 14.61
N GLU A 219 3.49 -10.11 15.63
CA GLU A 219 2.91 -11.44 15.53
C GLU A 219 1.71 -11.54 14.57
N VAL A 220 0.90 -10.47 14.50
CA VAL A 220 -0.19 -10.36 13.51
C VAL A 220 0.37 -10.24 12.11
N GLY A 221 1.44 -9.46 11.95
CA GLY A 221 2.19 -9.39 10.69
C GLY A 221 2.70 -10.76 10.25
N ALA A 222 3.35 -11.50 11.13
CA ALA A 222 3.81 -12.86 10.87
C ALA A 222 2.66 -13.80 10.51
N ALA A 223 1.50 -13.68 11.18
CA ALA A 223 0.32 -14.48 10.86
C ALA A 223 -0.21 -14.17 9.46
N VAL A 224 -0.24 -12.90 9.03
CA VAL A 224 -0.61 -12.52 7.64
C VAL A 224 0.34 -13.15 6.65
N LEU A 225 1.66 -13.01 6.85
CA LEU A 225 2.68 -13.56 5.94
C LEU A 225 2.62 -15.09 5.83
N ASN A 226 2.34 -15.78 6.93
CA ASN A 226 2.33 -17.24 6.98
C ASN A 226 1.01 -17.87 6.48
N ASN A 227 -0.09 -17.12 6.45
CA ASN A 227 -1.40 -17.64 6.05
C ASN A 227 -1.85 -17.18 4.65
N CYS A 228 -1.15 -16.23 4.02
CA CYS A 228 -1.38 -15.82 2.65
C CYS A 228 -0.36 -16.52 1.73
N ASN A 229 -0.81 -17.07 0.60
CA ASN A 229 0.07 -17.78 -0.35
C ASN A 229 1.07 -16.83 -1.03
N ARG A 230 0.73 -15.55 -1.08
CA ARG A 230 1.60 -14.46 -1.55
C ARG A 230 1.45 -13.26 -0.62
N SER A 231 2.56 -12.65 -0.27
CA SER A 231 2.55 -11.49 0.61
C SER A 231 3.73 -10.56 0.37
N LEU A 232 3.58 -9.32 0.84
CA LEU A 232 4.64 -8.31 0.86
C LEU A 232 4.86 -7.83 2.29
N ILE A 233 6.13 -7.59 2.64
CA ILE A 233 6.51 -6.98 3.91
C ILE A 233 7.45 -5.80 3.67
N PHE A 234 7.21 -4.73 4.42
CA PHE A 234 8.09 -3.56 4.51
C PHE A 234 8.71 -3.53 5.91
N GLY A 235 10.02 -3.32 5.97
CA GLY A 235 10.69 -3.27 7.27
C GLY A 235 12.17 -2.94 7.17
N GLY A 236 12.80 -2.75 8.33
CA GLY A 236 14.26 -2.67 8.43
C GLY A 236 14.92 -4.01 8.17
N THR A 237 16.24 -4.02 7.99
CA THR A 237 17.06 -5.20 7.66
C THR A 237 16.73 -6.40 8.55
N ALA A 238 16.73 -6.22 9.87
CA ALA A 238 16.46 -7.32 10.82
C ALA A 238 15.06 -7.96 10.62
N THR A 239 14.08 -7.20 10.13
CA THR A 239 12.73 -7.72 9.87
C THR A 239 12.68 -8.49 8.54
N VAL A 240 13.27 -7.91 7.48
CA VAL A 240 13.17 -8.51 6.14
C VAL A 240 14.07 -9.74 5.99
N ASP A 241 15.20 -9.79 6.69
CA ASP A 241 16.12 -10.93 6.66
C ASP A 241 15.48 -12.24 7.17
N GLN A 242 14.50 -12.15 8.07
CA GLN A 242 13.75 -13.30 8.56
C GLN A 242 12.93 -13.99 7.43
N TYR A 243 12.61 -13.26 6.37
CA TYR A 243 11.84 -13.76 5.24
C TYR A 243 12.68 -13.87 3.96
N ALA A 244 13.99 -13.59 4.04
CA ALA A 244 14.89 -13.72 2.91
C ALA A 244 14.90 -15.16 2.39
N GLY A 245 14.75 -15.33 1.07
CA GLY A 245 14.68 -16.65 0.44
C GLY A 245 13.31 -17.34 0.50
N ASN A 246 12.30 -16.78 1.16
CA ASN A 246 10.94 -17.30 1.10
C ASN A 246 10.26 -16.82 -0.21
N PRO A 247 9.99 -17.70 -1.20
CA PRO A 247 9.44 -17.31 -2.50
C PRO A 247 7.98 -16.79 -2.41
N SER A 248 7.30 -17.02 -1.28
CA SER A 248 5.93 -16.55 -1.06
C SER A 248 5.87 -15.13 -0.49
N VAL A 249 6.98 -14.60 0.00
CA VAL A 249 7.06 -13.28 0.64
C VAL A 249 8.00 -12.37 -0.16
N GLN A 250 7.46 -11.31 -0.72
CA GLN A 250 8.26 -10.25 -1.31
C GLN A 250 8.70 -9.28 -0.21
N VAL A 251 10.01 -9.12 -0.03
CA VAL A 251 10.57 -8.26 1.00
C VAL A 251 10.96 -6.89 0.43
N HIS A 252 10.61 -5.84 1.15
CA HIS A 252 10.97 -4.45 0.86
C HIS A 252 11.73 -3.87 2.06
N GLY A 253 13.04 -3.96 1.99
CA GLY A 253 13.97 -3.47 3.02
C GLY A 253 14.41 -2.02 2.80
N PRO A 254 15.48 -1.59 3.49
CA PRO A 254 16.11 -0.29 3.27
C PRO A 254 16.54 -0.12 1.81
N GLY A 255 16.35 1.09 1.27
CA GLY A 255 16.80 1.44 -0.05
C GLY A 255 18.25 1.93 -0.07
N PHE A 256 18.88 1.87 -1.24
CA PHE A 256 20.23 2.37 -1.48
C PHE A 256 20.25 3.25 -2.74
N SER A 257 19.24 4.11 -2.89
CA SER A 257 19.12 5.01 -4.03
C SER A 257 20.26 6.00 -4.08
N LYS A 258 20.74 6.32 -5.28
CA LYS A 258 21.92 7.15 -5.50
C LYS A 258 21.63 8.20 -6.57
N ILE A 259 22.29 9.34 -6.44
CA ILE A 259 22.45 10.33 -7.50
C ILE A 259 23.88 10.23 -8.00
N LEU A 260 24.04 10.10 -9.31
CA LEU A 260 25.34 10.08 -9.98
C LEU A 260 25.41 11.31 -10.91
N ILE A 261 26.42 12.15 -10.72
CA ILE A 261 26.69 13.27 -11.62
C ILE A 261 27.96 12.91 -12.37
N GLY A 262 27.87 12.80 -13.70
CA GLY A 262 28.99 12.43 -14.58
C GLY A 262 29.97 13.57 -14.78
N ASP A 263 31.12 13.29 -15.37
CA ASP A 263 32.19 14.27 -15.67
C ASP A 263 31.71 15.40 -16.57
N ASP A 264 30.73 15.11 -17.42
CA ASP A 264 30.12 16.04 -18.38
C ASP A 264 29.23 17.10 -17.74
N GLU A 265 28.73 16.85 -16.52
CA GLU A 265 27.80 17.75 -15.83
C GLU A 265 28.24 18.13 -14.40
N VAL A 266 29.38 17.64 -13.92
CA VAL A 266 29.82 17.88 -12.54
C VAL A 266 30.08 19.37 -12.25
N ASP A 267 30.55 20.12 -13.23
CA ASP A 267 30.80 21.55 -13.11
C ASP A 267 29.50 22.40 -13.20
N ASN A 268 28.41 21.78 -13.63
CA ASN A 268 27.08 22.40 -13.75
C ASN A 268 26.08 21.86 -12.70
N TRP A 269 26.55 21.29 -11.63
CA TRP A 269 25.73 20.56 -10.64
C TRP A 269 24.60 21.42 -10.04
N GLU A 270 24.76 22.73 -9.92
CA GLU A 270 23.73 23.62 -9.40
C GLU A 270 22.42 23.55 -10.22
N ARG A 271 22.52 23.24 -11.52
CA ARG A 271 21.36 23.03 -12.39
C ARG A 271 20.42 21.91 -11.90
N TYR A 272 20.96 20.96 -11.16
CA TYR A 272 20.27 19.78 -10.66
C TYR A 272 19.94 19.86 -9.17
N LEU A 273 20.24 21.00 -8.52
CA LEU A 273 20.14 21.15 -7.06
C LEU A 273 18.72 20.84 -6.56
N ASP A 274 17.69 21.35 -7.19
CA ASP A 274 16.30 21.15 -6.76
C ASP A 274 15.92 19.67 -6.80
N ILE A 275 16.24 18.96 -7.88
CA ILE A 275 15.93 17.51 -7.97
C ILE A 275 16.76 16.68 -6.99
N MET A 276 18.00 17.10 -6.69
CA MET A 276 18.83 16.45 -5.67
C MET A 276 18.23 16.65 -4.27
N VAL A 277 17.83 17.86 -3.95
CA VAL A 277 17.19 18.21 -2.68
C VAL A 277 15.87 17.45 -2.52
N ASP A 278 15.01 17.45 -3.52
CA ASP A 278 13.76 16.72 -3.51
C ASP A 278 13.99 15.20 -3.34
N SER A 279 14.97 14.63 -4.04
CA SER A 279 15.31 13.22 -3.93
C SER A 279 15.74 12.80 -2.52
N VAL A 280 16.33 13.69 -1.76
CA VAL A 280 16.74 13.47 -0.36
C VAL A 280 15.59 13.73 0.61
N LEU A 281 14.84 14.82 0.42
CA LEU A 281 13.90 15.35 1.43
C LEU A 281 12.47 14.80 1.31
N ILE A 282 12.08 14.27 0.16
CA ILE A 282 10.70 13.76 -0.01
C ILE A 282 10.32 12.79 1.12
N ASN A 283 9.09 12.92 1.64
CA ASN A 283 8.63 12.20 2.84
C ASN A 283 9.57 12.35 4.05
N SER A 284 10.17 13.53 4.22
CA SER A 284 11.11 13.83 5.32
C SER A 284 12.32 12.90 5.36
N GLY A 285 12.80 12.43 4.22
CA GLY A 285 13.94 11.52 4.11
C GLY A 285 13.68 10.09 4.58
N ARG A 286 12.42 9.71 4.83
CA ARG A 286 12.05 8.42 5.45
C ARG A 286 11.65 7.32 4.47
N SER A 287 11.58 7.62 3.18
CA SER A 287 11.23 6.59 2.18
C SER A 287 12.46 5.80 1.74
N CYS A 288 12.27 4.50 1.51
CA CYS A 288 13.35 3.64 0.99
C CYS A 288 13.86 4.06 -0.41
N ILE A 289 13.09 4.89 -1.13
CA ILE A 289 13.48 5.43 -2.44
C ILE A 289 14.25 6.76 -2.35
N ASN A 290 14.39 7.35 -1.16
CA ASN A 290 15.16 8.59 -0.99
C ASN A 290 16.62 8.37 -1.37
N CYS A 291 17.25 9.39 -1.93
CA CYS A 291 18.68 9.36 -2.21
C CYS A 291 19.47 9.27 -0.90
N CYS A 292 20.28 8.22 -0.79
CA CYS A 292 21.15 7.98 0.35
C CYS A 292 22.59 8.43 0.09
N LEU A 293 22.99 8.47 -1.17
CA LEU A 293 24.36 8.75 -1.59
C LEU A 293 24.38 9.61 -2.85
N LEU A 294 25.22 10.63 -2.83
CA LEU A 294 25.53 11.47 -3.96
C LEU A 294 26.98 11.21 -4.38
N TYR A 295 27.18 10.87 -5.64
CA TYR A 295 28.49 10.66 -6.23
C TYR A 295 28.73 11.65 -7.37
N THR A 296 29.93 12.22 -7.39
CA THR A 296 30.46 12.95 -8.54
C THR A 296 31.58 12.14 -9.18
N SER A 297 31.74 12.21 -10.48
CA SER A 297 32.85 11.61 -11.19
C SER A 297 34.02 12.61 -11.34
N PRO A 298 35.30 12.19 -11.20
CA PRO A 298 35.69 10.88 -10.71
C PRO A 298 35.52 10.77 -9.19
N SER A 299 35.01 9.62 -8.74
CA SER A 299 34.98 9.33 -7.31
C SER A 299 36.42 9.27 -6.76
N PRO A 300 36.69 9.73 -5.52
CA PRO A 300 37.98 9.57 -4.90
C PRO A 300 38.49 8.14 -4.84
N ARG A 301 37.61 7.15 -4.90
CA ARG A 301 37.96 5.71 -4.97
C ARG A 301 38.35 5.23 -6.35
N ASP A 302 37.99 5.96 -7.40
CA ASP A 302 38.31 5.61 -8.81
C ASP A 302 39.68 6.13 -9.21
N ARG A 303 40.38 6.82 -8.30
CA ARG A 303 41.76 7.34 -8.50
C ARG A 303 42.82 6.43 -7.90
N GLY A 304 42.47 5.19 -7.51
CA GLY A 304 43.38 4.20 -6.96
C GLY A 304 44.23 3.50 -8.04
#